data_5ea19ecae6985c625758202d3ac38efb
#
_entry.id   5ea19ecae6985c625758202d3ac38efb
#
_cell.length_a   1.000
_cell.length_b   1.000
_cell.length_c   1.000
_cell.angle_alpha   90.00
_cell.angle_beta   90.00
_cell.angle_gamma   90.00
#
_symmetry.space_group_name_H-M   'P 1'
#
loop_
_entity.id
_entity.type
_entity.pdbx_description
1 polymer ?
#
loop_
_entity_poly.entity_id
_entity_poly.type
_entity_poly.pdbx_seq_one_letter_code
_entity_poly.pdbx_strand_id
1 'polypeptide(L)'
;MAKKITEIAESLHEWKLLKELPKSLGSFTLREGSGINGNILNIASYVDETNHCSVDLIYTGETFDYVVVKNVGLHTFRDDRFFTRDQDHFGEVVLKNLPGLLESMGKHNCRTMGYEAEEMGFASWDYWRKLPQKIGSFELYITPDCPLEYINGSWIVLDYSDFENGNQVMFLYNSFRNELFAELKKGYLPLTTEEFNANSLEKLTALLEEKLQKTLEGLEK
;
A
#
# COMPACT_ATOMS: atom_id res chain seq x y z
N MET A 1 22.02 -17.73 17.54
CA MET A 1 22.58 -17.73 16.16
C MET A 1 21.40 -17.55 15.22
N ALA A 2 21.46 -16.61 14.27
CA ALA A 2 20.35 -16.40 13.32
C ALA A 2 20.20 -17.65 12.44
N LYS A 3 18.96 -18.14 12.29
CA LYS A 3 18.67 -19.30 11.42
C LYS A 3 18.73 -18.87 9.95
N LYS A 4 19.21 -19.77 9.09
CA LYS A 4 19.16 -19.52 7.65
C LYS A 4 17.72 -19.57 7.15
N ILE A 5 17.41 -18.83 6.09
CA ILE A 5 16.06 -18.75 5.49
C ILE A 5 15.52 -20.14 5.11
N THR A 6 16.39 -21.06 4.65
CA THR A 6 16.04 -22.44 4.34
C THR A 6 15.64 -23.25 5.57
N GLU A 7 16.35 -23.07 6.68
CA GLU A 7 16.04 -23.75 7.96
C GLU A 7 14.68 -23.29 8.51
N ILE A 8 14.35 -22.00 8.33
CA ILE A 8 13.02 -21.49 8.69
C ILE A 8 11.96 -22.12 7.79
N ALA A 9 12.17 -22.12 6.47
CA ALA A 9 11.23 -22.68 5.51
C ALA A 9 10.92 -24.16 5.78
N GLU A 10 11.94 -24.97 6.09
CA GLU A 10 11.79 -26.38 6.42
C GLU A 10 11.00 -26.60 7.71
N SER A 11 11.07 -25.68 8.67
CA SER A 11 10.37 -25.78 9.95
C SER A 11 8.93 -25.25 9.93
N LEU A 12 8.48 -24.58 8.86
CA LEU A 12 7.16 -23.95 8.80
C LEU A 12 6.00 -24.94 9.03
N HIS A 13 6.09 -26.16 8.54
CA HIS A 13 5.02 -27.15 8.66
C HIS A 13 4.73 -27.58 10.12
N GLU A 14 5.71 -27.41 11.01
CA GLU A 14 5.57 -27.68 12.45
C GLU A 14 5.12 -26.43 13.22
N TRP A 15 5.18 -25.25 12.60
CA TRP A 15 4.91 -24.02 13.30
C TRP A 15 3.43 -23.86 13.67
N LYS A 16 3.18 -23.74 14.96
CA LYS A 16 1.85 -23.65 15.55
C LYS A 16 1.03 -22.49 14.97
N LEU A 17 1.68 -21.32 14.70
CA LEU A 17 1.05 -20.17 14.10
C LEU A 17 0.21 -20.55 12.88
N LEU A 18 0.78 -21.27 11.89
CA LEU A 18 0.11 -21.62 10.65
C LEU A 18 -1.14 -22.48 10.83
N LYS A 19 -1.20 -23.25 11.94
CA LYS A 19 -2.37 -24.08 12.27
C LYS A 19 -3.48 -23.28 12.97
N GLU A 20 -3.13 -22.16 13.58
CA GLU A 20 -4.03 -21.30 14.36
C GLU A 20 -4.56 -20.10 13.56
N LEU A 21 -3.93 -19.76 12.43
CA LEU A 21 -4.38 -18.68 11.57
C LEU A 21 -5.80 -18.97 11.04
N PRO A 22 -6.78 -18.05 11.20
CA PRO A 22 -8.11 -18.19 10.64
C PRO A 22 -8.06 -18.23 9.10
N LYS A 23 -8.88 -19.08 8.48
CA LYS A 23 -8.95 -19.19 7.01
C LYS A 23 -9.42 -17.90 6.33
N SER A 24 -10.20 -17.08 7.03
CA SER A 24 -10.68 -15.79 6.53
C SER A 24 -10.91 -14.82 7.70
N LEU A 25 -10.70 -13.54 7.45
CA LEU A 25 -10.97 -12.43 8.36
C LEU A 25 -11.51 -11.25 7.56
N GLY A 26 -12.78 -10.89 7.75
CA GLY A 26 -13.45 -9.89 6.93
C GLY A 26 -13.46 -10.30 5.45
N SER A 27 -12.99 -9.42 4.57
CA SER A 27 -12.84 -9.66 3.13
C SER A 27 -11.55 -10.42 2.76
N PHE A 28 -10.65 -10.63 3.72
CA PHE A 28 -9.36 -11.26 3.49
C PHE A 28 -9.44 -12.79 3.61
N THR A 29 -8.81 -13.49 2.68
CA THR A 29 -8.67 -14.95 2.67
C THR A 29 -7.23 -15.34 2.86
N LEU A 30 -6.97 -16.28 3.78
CA LEU A 30 -5.64 -16.85 4.01
C LEU A 30 -5.19 -17.67 2.80
N ARG A 31 -3.97 -17.41 2.36
CA ARG A 31 -3.22 -18.21 1.39
C ARG A 31 -1.94 -18.75 2.00
N GLU A 32 -1.58 -19.96 1.60
CA GLU A 32 -0.27 -20.50 1.95
C GLU A 32 0.84 -19.62 1.36
N GLY A 33 1.97 -19.57 2.06
CA GLY A 33 3.11 -18.79 1.61
C GLY A 33 3.67 -19.28 0.28
N SER A 34 4.11 -18.36 -0.54
CA SER A 34 4.69 -18.65 -1.86
C SER A 34 6.12 -19.23 -1.79
N GLY A 35 6.67 -19.39 -0.57
CA GLY A 35 8.01 -19.89 -0.35
C GLY A 35 9.11 -18.82 -0.46
N ILE A 36 10.33 -19.26 -0.82
CA ILE A 36 11.51 -18.39 -0.88
C ILE A 36 11.61 -17.72 -2.25
N ASN A 37 11.73 -16.39 -2.22
CA ASN A 37 12.06 -15.57 -3.38
C ASN A 37 13.24 -14.65 -3.02
N GLY A 38 14.42 -14.90 -3.56
CA GLY A 38 15.64 -14.20 -3.17
C GLY A 38 15.93 -14.35 -1.67
N ASN A 39 16.01 -13.26 -0.95
CA ASN A 39 16.25 -13.21 0.49
C ASN A 39 14.95 -13.10 1.32
N ILE A 40 13.79 -13.29 0.73
CA ILE A 40 12.49 -13.20 1.39
C ILE A 40 11.83 -14.57 1.36
N LEU A 41 11.37 -15.05 2.53
CA LEU A 41 10.46 -16.17 2.67
C LEU A 41 9.07 -15.63 2.96
N ASN A 42 8.13 -15.83 2.05
CA ASN A 42 6.72 -15.59 2.32
C ASN A 42 6.16 -16.80 3.06
N ILE A 43 5.71 -16.58 4.29
CA ILE A 43 5.23 -17.60 5.23
C ILE A 43 3.74 -17.87 5.01
N ALA A 44 2.95 -16.81 4.90
CA ALA A 44 1.52 -16.84 4.65
C ALA A 44 1.07 -15.44 4.18
N SER A 45 -0.04 -15.37 3.48
CA SER A 45 -0.63 -14.11 3.04
C SER A 45 -2.14 -14.09 3.29
N TYR A 46 -2.65 -12.95 3.74
CA TYR A 46 -4.07 -12.64 3.71
C TYR A 46 -4.35 -11.72 2.54
N VAL A 47 -5.25 -12.11 1.63
CA VAL A 47 -5.48 -11.41 0.37
C VAL A 47 -6.96 -11.03 0.24
N ASP A 48 -7.20 -9.76 -0.07
CA ASP A 48 -8.48 -9.22 -0.55
C ASP A 48 -8.29 -8.81 -2.01
N GLU A 49 -8.64 -9.73 -2.92
CA GLU A 49 -8.47 -9.51 -4.37
C GLU A 49 -9.37 -8.40 -4.91
N THR A 50 -10.57 -8.26 -4.33
CA THR A 50 -11.55 -7.26 -4.78
C THR A 50 -11.05 -5.84 -4.52
N ASN A 51 -10.32 -5.65 -3.43
CA ASN A 51 -9.82 -4.35 -3.02
C ASN A 51 -8.30 -4.19 -3.28
N HIS A 52 -7.66 -5.13 -3.97
CA HIS A 52 -6.21 -5.14 -4.24
C HIS A 52 -5.37 -4.92 -2.97
N CYS A 53 -5.78 -5.55 -1.86
CA CYS A 53 -5.08 -5.47 -0.59
C CYS A 53 -4.50 -6.81 -0.17
N SER A 54 -3.33 -6.80 0.46
CA SER A 54 -2.80 -7.99 1.11
C SER A 54 -2.00 -7.68 2.37
N VAL A 55 -1.88 -8.68 3.24
CA VAL A 55 -0.98 -8.68 4.38
C VAL A 55 -0.12 -9.93 4.28
N ASP A 56 1.19 -9.74 4.11
CA ASP A 56 2.14 -10.82 3.98
C ASP A 56 2.93 -10.99 5.27
N LEU A 57 2.95 -12.21 5.79
CA LEU A 57 3.82 -12.62 6.89
C LEU A 57 5.11 -13.12 6.25
N ILE A 58 6.22 -12.43 6.48
CA ILE A 58 7.49 -12.75 5.84
C ILE A 58 8.63 -12.92 6.85
N TYR A 59 9.67 -13.65 6.42
CA TYR A 59 10.98 -13.65 7.04
C TYR A 59 12.01 -13.14 6.05
N THR A 60 12.88 -12.24 6.51
CA THR A 60 13.96 -11.68 5.67
C THR A 60 15.29 -12.35 6.03
N GLY A 61 15.90 -13.03 5.07
CA GLY A 61 17.20 -13.68 5.25
C GLY A 61 18.39 -12.70 5.29
N GLU A 62 18.16 -11.43 4.93
CA GLU A 62 19.19 -10.39 4.96
C GLU A 62 19.38 -9.83 6.38
N THR A 63 18.28 -9.49 7.05
CA THR A 63 18.28 -8.91 8.40
C THR A 63 17.93 -9.90 9.50
N PHE A 64 17.45 -11.09 9.11
CA PHE A 64 17.00 -12.17 9.99
C PHE A 64 15.78 -11.81 10.82
N ASP A 65 14.89 -10.97 10.26
CA ASP A 65 13.70 -10.50 10.95
C ASP A 65 12.43 -11.13 10.35
N TYR A 66 11.48 -11.43 11.24
CA TYR A 66 10.08 -11.65 10.89
C TYR A 66 9.41 -10.28 10.77
N VAL A 67 8.60 -10.08 9.73
CA VAL A 67 7.99 -8.81 9.38
C VAL A 67 6.59 -9.03 8.86
N VAL A 68 5.67 -8.12 9.16
CA VAL A 68 4.40 -8.01 8.48
C VAL A 68 4.48 -6.91 7.43
N VAL A 69 4.13 -7.26 6.20
CA VAL A 69 4.07 -6.33 5.06
C VAL A 69 2.61 -6.12 4.67
N LYS A 70 2.20 -4.87 4.57
CA LYS A 70 0.87 -4.46 4.11
C LYS A 70 0.98 -3.96 2.68
N ASN A 71 0.12 -4.44 1.81
CA ASN A 71 -0.02 -3.92 0.46
C ASN A 71 -1.42 -3.33 0.28
N VAL A 72 -1.48 -2.09 -0.19
CA VAL A 72 -2.70 -1.38 -0.55
C VAL A 72 -2.54 -0.92 -1.99
N GLY A 73 -3.16 -1.62 -2.92
CA GLY A 73 -2.89 -1.45 -4.35
C GLY A 73 -1.42 -1.75 -4.67
N LEU A 74 -0.76 -0.79 -5.32
CA LEU A 74 0.67 -0.87 -5.64
C LEU A 74 1.58 -0.25 -4.56
N HIS A 75 1.03 0.06 -3.38
CA HIS A 75 1.78 0.59 -2.25
C HIS A 75 2.11 -0.50 -1.24
N THR A 76 3.37 -0.55 -0.81
CA THR A 76 3.87 -1.54 0.14
C THR A 76 4.41 -0.86 1.38
N PHE A 77 3.94 -1.31 2.55
CA PHE A 77 4.32 -0.80 3.86
C PHE A 77 4.80 -1.94 4.75
N ARG A 78 5.90 -1.74 5.46
CA ARG A 78 6.32 -2.63 6.55
C ARG A 78 5.74 -2.12 7.86
N ASP A 79 5.10 -3.00 8.63
CA ASP A 79 4.52 -2.64 9.92
C ASP A 79 5.54 -2.91 11.02
N ASP A 80 6.11 -1.85 11.58
CA ASP A 80 7.18 -1.89 12.58
C ASP A 80 6.76 -2.55 13.90
N ARG A 81 5.46 -2.60 14.18
CA ARG A 81 4.91 -3.28 15.38
C ARG A 81 5.15 -4.79 15.38
N PHE A 82 5.44 -5.38 14.22
CA PHE A 82 5.64 -6.81 14.05
C PHE A 82 7.09 -7.23 13.81
N PHE A 83 8.04 -6.31 13.90
CA PHE A 83 9.46 -6.64 13.71
C PHE A 83 10.01 -7.42 14.88
N THR A 84 10.52 -8.62 14.65
CA THR A 84 11.21 -9.42 15.64
C THR A 84 12.08 -10.51 15.00
N ARG A 85 13.12 -10.96 15.72
CA ARG A 85 13.94 -12.12 15.33
C ARG A 85 13.48 -13.42 16.00
N ASP A 86 12.55 -13.32 16.92
CA ASP A 86 12.00 -14.45 17.66
C ASP A 86 10.75 -14.97 16.98
N GLN A 87 10.79 -16.22 16.54
CA GLN A 87 9.72 -16.90 15.81
C GLN A 87 8.45 -17.05 16.64
N ASP A 88 8.60 -17.44 17.92
CA ASP A 88 7.46 -17.69 18.79
C ASP A 88 6.78 -16.37 19.16
N HIS A 89 7.59 -15.36 19.50
CA HIS A 89 7.08 -14.02 19.76
C HIS A 89 6.37 -13.43 18.54
N PHE A 90 6.90 -13.61 17.32
CA PHE A 90 6.21 -13.18 16.09
C PHE A 90 4.83 -13.82 15.97
N GLY A 91 4.75 -15.14 16.24
CA GLY A 91 3.48 -15.87 16.21
C GLY A 91 2.46 -15.31 17.20
N GLU A 92 2.86 -15.05 18.44
CA GLU A 92 1.99 -14.45 19.47
C GLU A 92 1.49 -13.05 19.07
N VAL A 93 2.39 -12.19 18.58
CA VAL A 93 2.05 -10.83 18.16
C VAL A 93 1.11 -10.83 16.96
N VAL A 94 1.35 -11.72 15.97
CA VAL A 94 0.48 -11.89 14.81
C VAL A 94 -0.92 -12.32 15.24
N LEU A 95 -1.04 -13.43 15.99
CA LEU A 95 -2.35 -13.94 16.43
C LEU A 95 -3.16 -12.90 17.19
N LYS A 96 -2.49 -12.09 18.02
CA LYS A 96 -3.13 -11.04 18.82
C LYS A 96 -3.60 -9.85 17.99
N ASN A 97 -2.79 -9.38 17.02
CA ASN A 97 -2.99 -8.08 16.40
C ASN A 97 -3.47 -8.15 14.95
N LEU A 98 -3.32 -9.29 14.27
CA LEU A 98 -3.72 -9.47 12.88
C LEU A 98 -5.21 -9.14 12.61
N PRO A 99 -6.19 -9.55 13.44
CA PRO A 99 -7.58 -9.20 13.19
C PRO A 99 -7.81 -7.69 13.11
N GLY A 100 -7.28 -6.93 14.07
CA GLY A 100 -7.39 -5.46 14.06
C GLY A 100 -6.61 -4.81 12.91
N LEU A 101 -5.48 -5.41 12.48
CA LEU A 101 -4.74 -4.95 11.32
C LEU A 101 -5.57 -5.10 10.04
N LEU A 102 -6.14 -6.27 9.79
CA LEU A 102 -6.95 -6.54 8.59
C LEU A 102 -8.23 -5.68 8.58
N GLU A 103 -8.88 -5.50 9.74
CA GLU A 103 -10.00 -4.59 9.89
C GLU A 103 -9.60 -3.15 9.53
N SER A 104 -8.43 -2.69 9.98
CA SER A 104 -7.90 -1.36 9.67
C SER A 104 -7.54 -1.15 8.20
N MET A 105 -7.43 -2.20 7.41
CA MET A 105 -7.17 -2.13 5.96
C MET A 105 -8.45 -2.25 5.14
N GLY A 106 -9.58 -2.65 5.76
CA GLY A 106 -10.86 -2.78 5.07
C GLY A 106 -11.26 -1.47 4.42
N LYS A 107 -11.39 -1.44 3.08
CA LYS A 107 -11.61 -0.24 2.27
C LYS A 107 -10.65 0.92 2.63
N HIS A 108 -9.38 0.57 2.86
CA HIS A 108 -8.25 1.47 3.15
C HIS A 108 -8.37 2.26 4.46
N ASN A 109 -9.32 1.93 5.35
CA ASN A 109 -9.56 2.56 6.65
C ASN A 109 -9.34 4.09 6.62
N CYS A 110 -10.32 4.79 6.05
CA CYS A 110 -10.26 6.23 5.79
C CYS A 110 -9.90 7.03 7.04
N ARG A 111 -8.78 7.70 7.02
CA ARG A 111 -8.29 8.59 8.07
C ARG A 111 -8.40 10.04 7.65
N THR A 112 -8.58 10.93 8.61
CA THR A 112 -8.51 12.37 8.39
C THR A 112 -7.06 12.84 8.30
N MET A 113 -6.77 13.67 7.31
CA MET A 113 -5.43 14.22 7.07
C MET A 113 -5.00 15.33 8.02
N GLY A 114 -5.86 15.75 8.98
CA GLY A 114 -5.58 16.85 9.90
C GLY A 114 -6.00 18.23 9.37
N TYR A 115 -5.77 19.27 10.18
CA TYR A 115 -6.26 20.63 9.91
C TYR A 115 -5.56 21.30 8.74
N GLU A 116 -4.30 20.97 8.45
CA GLU A 116 -3.57 21.50 7.30
C GLU A 116 -4.25 21.13 5.97
N ALA A 117 -4.83 19.94 5.90
CA ALA A 117 -5.61 19.52 4.74
C ALA A 117 -6.98 20.21 4.66
N GLU A 118 -7.56 20.59 5.81
CA GLU A 118 -8.77 21.43 5.85
C GLU A 118 -8.47 22.82 5.29
N GLU A 119 -7.34 23.43 5.65
CA GLU A 119 -6.87 24.72 5.11
C GLU A 119 -6.59 24.63 3.59
N MET A 120 -6.04 23.50 3.11
CA MET A 120 -5.87 23.26 1.67
C MET A 120 -7.21 23.15 0.94
N GLY A 121 -8.30 22.81 1.63
CA GLY A 121 -9.65 22.78 1.08
C GLY A 121 -10.09 21.44 0.48
N PHE A 122 -9.45 20.32 0.85
CA PHE A 122 -9.82 18.98 0.35
C PHE A 122 -11.29 18.63 0.59
N ALA A 123 -11.87 19.05 1.72
CA ALA A 123 -13.27 18.78 2.04
C ALA A 123 -14.28 19.38 1.04
N SER A 124 -13.89 20.47 0.35
CA SER A 124 -14.71 21.15 -0.66
C SER A 124 -14.24 20.91 -2.10
N TRP A 125 -13.20 20.10 -2.28
CA TRP A 125 -12.66 19.82 -3.61
C TRP A 125 -13.45 18.73 -4.32
N ASP A 126 -14.53 19.12 -5.00
CA ASP A 126 -15.41 18.17 -5.70
C ASP A 126 -14.94 17.76 -7.11
N TYR A 127 -13.85 18.35 -7.63
CA TYR A 127 -13.37 18.06 -8.98
C TYR A 127 -13.03 16.57 -9.17
N TRP A 128 -12.44 15.91 -8.18
CA TRP A 128 -12.07 14.50 -8.26
C TRP A 128 -13.27 13.57 -8.56
N ARG A 129 -14.49 13.97 -8.17
CA ARG A 129 -15.72 13.21 -8.44
C ARG A 129 -16.09 13.19 -9.92
N LYS A 130 -15.53 14.11 -10.71
CA LYS A 130 -15.71 14.21 -12.17
C LYS A 130 -14.67 13.41 -12.93
N LEU A 131 -13.61 12.94 -12.25
CA LEU A 131 -12.57 12.14 -12.87
C LEU A 131 -13.13 10.78 -13.29
N PRO A 132 -12.75 10.27 -14.47
CA PRO A 132 -13.14 8.94 -14.90
C PRO A 132 -12.66 7.87 -13.91
N GLN A 133 -13.52 6.89 -13.60
CA GLN A 133 -13.12 5.74 -12.78
C GLN A 133 -12.09 4.87 -13.48
N LYS A 134 -12.01 4.95 -14.82
CA LYS A 134 -11.04 4.20 -15.62
C LYS A 134 -10.56 5.03 -16.82
N ILE A 135 -9.24 5.00 -17.07
CA ILE A 135 -8.58 5.60 -18.23
C ILE A 135 -7.60 4.55 -18.76
N GLY A 136 -7.88 3.98 -19.95
CA GLY A 136 -7.09 2.86 -20.46
C GLY A 136 -7.10 1.68 -19.51
N SER A 137 -5.92 1.19 -19.13
CA SER A 137 -5.71 0.14 -18.12
C SER A 137 -5.75 0.63 -16.68
N PHE A 138 -5.72 1.96 -16.45
CA PHE A 138 -5.66 2.55 -15.11
C PHE A 138 -7.05 2.66 -14.47
N GLU A 139 -7.13 2.35 -13.19
CA GLU A 139 -8.31 2.51 -12.35
C GLU A 139 -8.06 3.58 -11.28
N LEU A 140 -9.05 4.45 -11.05
CA LEU A 140 -9.02 5.41 -9.94
C LEU A 140 -9.18 4.64 -8.63
N TYR A 141 -8.08 4.51 -7.88
CA TYR A 141 -7.99 3.58 -6.76
C TYR A 141 -8.04 4.28 -5.39
N ILE A 142 -7.28 5.35 -5.20
CA ILE A 142 -7.33 6.22 -4.00
C ILE A 142 -8.01 7.52 -4.39
N THR A 143 -8.84 8.04 -3.49
CA THR A 143 -9.58 9.29 -3.67
C THR A 143 -9.54 10.14 -2.40
N PRO A 144 -9.78 11.46 -2.48
CA PRO A 144 -9.64 12.37 -1.34
C PRO A 144 -10.61 12.12 -0.17
N ASP A 145 -11.68 11.38 -0.40
CA ASP A 145 -12.59 10.96 0.67
C ASP A 145 -12.05 9.76 1.50
N CYS A 146 -11.05 9.06 0.98
CA CYS A 146 -10.35 8.01 1.69
C CYS A 146 -8.84 8.02 1.36
N PRO A 147 -8.11 9.07 1.75
CA PRO A 147 -6.69 9.21 1.45
C PRO A 147 -5.87 8.19 2.22
N LEU A 148 -4.75 7.80 1.65
CA LEU A 148 -3.82 6.85 2.27
C LEU A 148 -2.63 7.59 2.88
N GLU A 149 -2.44 7.43 4.18
CA GLU A 149 -1.25 7.95 4.85
C GLU A 149 0.01 7.30 4.25
N TYR A 150 0.98 8.12 3.90
CA TYR A 150 2.23 7.73 3.27
C TYR A 150 3.41 8.14 4.16
N ILE A 151 4.61 8.24 3.60
CA ILE A 151 5.83 8.54 4.34
C ILE A 151 6.02 10.06 4.52
N ASN A 152 6.77 10.46 5.56
CA ASN A 152 7.25 11.84 5.78
C ASN A 152 6.15 12.92 5.75
N GLY A 153 4.99 12.63 6.37
CA GLY A 153 3.86 13.56 6.42
C GLY A 153 3.14 13.75 5.09
N SER A 154 3.37 12.83 4.15
CA SER A 154 2.64 12.82 2.88
C SER A 154 1.41 11.93 2.96
N TRP A 155 0.39 12.30 2.19
CA TRP A 155 -0.84 11.55 1.99
C TRP A 155 -1.05 11.34 0.50
N ILE A 156 -1.37 10.12 0.09
CA ILE A 156 -1.84 9.86 -1.26
C ILE A 156 -3.31 10.26 -1.29
N VAL A 157 -3.60 11.31 -2.04
CA VAL A 157 -4.95 11.90 -2.12
C VAL A 157 -5.69 11.51 -3.39
N LEU A 158 -4.95 11.09 -4.42
CA LEU A 158 -5.50 10.58 -5.67
C LEU A 158 -4.51 9.58 -6.26
N ASP A 159 -5.00 8.45 -6.77
CA ASP A 159 -4.16 7.41 -7.36
C ASP A 159 -4.88 6.75 -8.53
N TYR A 160 -4.20 6.71 -9.66
CA TYR A 160 -4.55 5.87 -10.80
C TYR A 160 -3.56 4.74 -10.93
N SER A 161 -4.03 3.50 -10.77
CA SER A 161 -3.22 2.29 -10.78
C SER A 161 -3.62 1.34 -11.91
N ASP A 162 -2.62 0.87 -12.66
CA ASP A 162 -2.70 -0.28 -13.56
C ASP A 162 -2.08 -1.49 -12.84
N PHE A 163 -2.94 -2.27 -12.21
CA PHE A 163 -2.52 -3.39 -11.35
C PHE A 163 -1.86 -4.53 -12.13
N GLU A 164 -2.20 -4.69 -13.40
CA GLU A 164 -1.67 -5.76 -14.25
C GLU A 164 -0.22 -5.48 -14.64
N ASN A 165 0.08 -4.23 -15.00
CA ASN A 165 1.40 -3.85 -15.51
C ASN A 165 2.28 -3.16 -14.46
N GLY A 166 1.75 -2.87 -13.26
CA GLY A 166 2.48 -2.17 -12.20
C GLY A 166 2.79 -0.70 -12.53
N ASN A 167 1.94 -0.08 -13.36
CA ASN A 167 2.03 1.35 -13.67
C ASN A 167 1.15 2.15 -12.72
N GLN A 168 1.58 3.36 -12.36
CA GLN A 168 0.85 4.17 -11.38
C GLN A 168 1.15 5.66 -11.55
N VAL A 169 0.13 6.47 -11.32
CA VAL A 169 0.26 7.91 -11.09
C VAL A 169 -0.40 8.23 -9.76
N MET A 170 0.40 8.59 -8.77
CA MET A 170 -0.11 8.98 -7.45
C MET A 170 0.11 10.47 -7.20
N PHE A 171 -0.91 11.13 -6.68
CA PHE A 171 -0.88 12.53 -6.28
C PHE A 171 -0.81 12.61 -4.77
N LEU A 172 0.20 13.30 -4.28
CA LEU A 172 0.51 13.41 -2.86
C LEU A 172 0.28 14.83 -2.36
N TYR A 173 -0.22 14.92 -1.15
CA TYR A 173 -0.20 16.12 -0.34
C TYR A 173 0.81 15.94 0.80
N ASN A 174 1.80 16.83 0.90
CA ASN A 174 2.73 16.84 2.02
C ASN A 174 2.34 17.93 3.02
N SER A 175 1.89 17.53 4.22
CA SER A 175 1.42 18.46 5.26
C SER A 175 2.52 19.34 5.83
N PHE A 176 3.78 18.87 5.87
CA PHE A 176 4.90 19.66 6.40
C PHE A 176 5.32 20.79 5.49
N ARG A 177 5.12 20.67 4.18
CA ARG A 177 5.50 21.66 3.18
C ARG A 177 4.31 22.38 2.57
N ASN A 178 3.10 21.91 2.88
CA ASN A 178 1.84 22.39 2.32
C ASN A 178 1.87 22.45 0.78
N GLU A 179 2.31 21.35 0.15
CA GLU A 179 2.48 21.21 -1.29
C GLU A 179 1.84 19.94 -1.84
N LEU A 180 1.45 20.03 -3.10
CA LEU A 180 0.91 18.92 -3.90
C LEU A 180 1.91 18.58 -4.99
N PHE A 181 2.15 17.28 -5.21
CA PHE A 181 3.04 16.79 -6.24
C PHE A 181 2.61 15.39 -6.70
N ALA A 182 3.20 14.90 -7.77
CA ALA A 182 2.94 13.54 -8.23
C ALA A 182 4.22 12.69 -8.22
N GLU A 183 4.02 11.40 -8.00
CA GLU A 183 5.01 10.35 -8.25
C GLU A 183 4.44 9.36 -9.25
N LEU A 184 5.30 8.82 -10.10
CA LEU A 184 4.93 7.87 -11.14
C LEU A 184 5.63 6.55 -10.89
N LYS A 185 5.01 5.44 -11.36
CA LYS A 185 5.67 4.16 -11.51
C LYS A 185 5.42 3.61 -12.91
N LYS A 186 6.42 2.98 -13.50
CA LYS A 186 6.30 2.21 -14.73
C LYS A 186 6.91 0.84 -14.53
N GLY A 187 6.10 -0.22 -14.64
CA GLY A 187 6.52 -1.59 -14.38
C GLY A 187 7.11 -1.75 -12.97
N TYR A 188 6.45 -1.17 -11.95
CA TYR A 188 6.90 -1.12 -10.54
C TYR A 188 8.14 -0.24 -10.27
N LEU A 189 8.76 0.36 -11.29
CA LEU A 189 9.93 1.22 -11.12
C LEU A 189 9.50 2.67 -10.94
N PRO A 190 10.02 3.39 -9.93
CA PRO A 190 9.68 4.78 -9.68
C PRO A 190 10.24 5.69 -10.79
N LEU A 191 9.46 6.67 -11.20
CA LEU A 191 9.83 7.75 -12.10
C LEU A 191 9.55 9.09 -11.42
N THR A 192 10.42 10.05 -11.61
CA THR A 192 10.25 11.42 -11.13
C THR A 192 9.52 12.27 -12.14
N THR A 193 8.65 13.17 -11.64
CA THR A 193 7.99 14.20 -12.45
C THR A 193 7.84 15.48 -11.63
N GLU A 194 7.89 16.62 -12.29
CA GLU A 194 7.56 17.93 -11.71
C GLU A 194 6.30 18.54 -12.36
N GLU A 195 5.68 17.81 -13.29
CA GLU A 195 4.58 18.31 -14.11
C GLU A 195 3.31 18.63 -13.33
N PHE A 196 3.16 18.03 -12.14
CA PHE A 196 1.98 18.20 -11.29
C PHE A 196 2.26 18.95 -9.98
N ASN A 197 3.39 19.64 -9.88
CA ASN A 197 3.71 20.41 -8.68
C ASN A 197 2.75 21.60 -8.54
N ALA A 198 2.05 21.64 -7.42
CA ALA A 198 1.03 22.63 -7.13
C ALA A 198 1.06 23.05 -5.66
N ASN A 199 0.62 24.26 -5.38
CA ASN A 199 0.47 24.83 -4.03
C ASN A 199 -1.01 25.13 -3.70
N SER A 200 -1.94 24.73 -4.57
CA SER A 200 -3.37 24.80 -4.33
C SER A 200 -4.11 23.72 -5.13
N LEU A 201 -5.32 23.41 -4.72
CA LEU A 201 -6.19 22.46 -5.42
C LEU A 201 -6.70 22.99 -6.77
N GLU A 202 -6.85 24.32 -6.92
CA GLU A 202 -7.20 24.94 -8.21
C GLU A 202 -6.09 24.71 -9.24
N LYS A 203 -4.83 24.89 -8.82
CA LYS A 203 -3.68 24.64 -9.70
C LYS A 203 -3.57 23.15 -10.04
N LEU A 204 -3.73 22.27 -9.05
CA LEU A 204 -3.74 20.84 -9.31
C LEU A 204 -4.85 20.44 -10.29
N THR A 205 -6.07 20.99 -10.12
CA THR A 205 -7.21 20.75 -11.01
C THR A 205 -6.84 21.12 -12.46
N ALA A 206 -6.29 22.30 -12.70
CA ALA A 206 -5.88 22.72 -14.03
C ALA A 206 -4.83 21.79 -14.66
N LEU A 207 -3.86 21.32 -13.86
CA LEU A 207 -2.84 20.37 -14.30
C LEU A 207 -3.43 18.99 -14.62
N LEU A 208 -4.40 18.53 -13.83
CA LEU A 208 -5.11 17.26 -14.09
C LEU A 208 -5.90 17.35 -15.41
N GLU A 209 -6.64 18.46 -15.64
CA GLU A 209 -7.37 18.69 -16.89
C GLU A 209 -6.46 18.71 -18.12
N GLU A 210 -5.30 19.34 -18.00
CA GLU A 210 -4.36 19.48 -19.11
C GLU A 210 -3.55 18.21 -19.41
N LYS A 211 -3.12 17.46 -18.36
CA LYS A 211 -2.02 16.50 -18.49
C LYS A 211 -2.35 15.07 -18.10
N LEU A 212 -3.34 14.82 -17.23
CA LEU A 212 -3.57 13.50 -16.64
C LEU A 212 -3.70 12.40 -17.69
N GLN A 213 -4.59 12.59 -18.67
CA GLN A 213 -4.84 11.59 -19.71
C GLN A 213 -3.56 11.26 -20.49
N LYS A 214 -2.84 12.30 -20.93
CA LYS A 214 -1.59 12.14 -21.70
C LYS A 214 -0.51 11.42 -20.88
N THR A 215 -0.43 11.70 -19.59
CA THR A 215 0.54 11.05 -18.68
C THR A 215 0.23 9.56 -18.54
N LEU A 216 -1.03 9.19 -18.31
CA LEU A 216 -1.45 7.79 -18.21
C LEU A 216 -1.19 7.03 -19.52
N GLU A 217 -1.59 7.59 -20.68
CA GLU A 217 -1.33 7.01 -21.99
C GLU A 217 0.19 6.87 -22.29
N GLY A 218 1.01 7.74 -21.73
CA GLY A 218 2.48 7.68 -21.84
C GLY A 218 3.10 6.53 -21.02
N LEU A 219 2.47 6.12 -19.94
CA LEU A 219 2.90 5.00 -19.12
C LEU A 219 2.50 3.65 -19.71
N GLU A 220 1.40 3.57 -20.47
CA GLU A 220 0.96 2.33 -21.14
C GLU A 220 1.91 1.88 -22.28
N LYS A 221 2.69 2.79 -22.85
CA LYS A 221 3.64 2.52 -23.96
C LYS A 221 5.01 2.11 -23.46
#